data_c7f595c45d19412cf35c53a10541a09d
#
_entry.id   c7f595c45d19412cf35c53a10541a09d
#
_cell.length_a   1.000
_cell.length_b   1.000
_cell.length_c   1.000
_cell.angle_alpha   90.00
_cell.angle_beta   90.00
_cell.angle_gamma   90.00
#
_symmetry.space_group_name_H-M   'P 1'
#
loop_
_entity.id
_entity.type
_entity.pdbx_description
1 polymer ?
#
loop_
_entity_poly.entity_id
_entity_poly.type
_entity_poly.pdbx_seq_one_letter_code
_entity_poly.pdbx_strand_id
1 'polypeptide(L)'
;MNNAHRLTHFGLCVRDIGRSTEFYCAALGFTEIGRMRVDDDASARLLDVPDLVLDLVYLHRDGFRLELLGYARPGTIGEPAPEPMNRLGFTHLSFRVDDVDGMIATIVEHGGRALADRTVKFDGGNRGVMATDPDGNLLEFIERIPRLTGS
;
A
#
# COMPACT_ATOMS: atom_id res chain seq x y z
N MET A 1 26.59 5.46 16.81
CA MET A 1 25.70 4.62 17.63
C MET A 1 25.44 3.34 16.86
N ASN A 2 25.80 2.19 17.44
CA ASN A 2 25.54 0.89 16.81
C ASN A 2 24.04 0.58 17.00
N ASN A 3 23.23 0.85 15.98
CA ASN A 3 21.81 0.52 16.01
C ASN A 3 21.67 -0.99 15.83
N ALA A 4 21.45 -1.71 16.92
CA ALA A 4 21.31 -3.16 16.93
C ALA A 4 19.98 -3.64 16.33
N HIS A 5 19.07 -2.72 15.99
CA HIS A 5 17.75 -2.99 15.39
C HIS A 5 17.55 -2.18 14.12
N ARG A 6 16.76 -2.74 13.20
CA ARG A 6 16.44 -2.13 11.92
C ARG A 6 14.94 -2.26 11.65
N LEU A 7 14.35 -1.22 11.08
CA LEU A 7 13.02 -1.35 10.47
C LEU A 7 13.13 -2.25 9.24
N THR A 8 12.32 -3.31 9.17
CA THR A 8 12.41 -4.30 8.09
C THR A 8 11.33 -4.12 7.04
N HIS A 9 10.08 -3.91 7.44
CA HIS A 9 8.94 -3.80 6.54
C HIS A 9 7.73 -3.13 7.22
N PHE A 10 6.75 -2.80 6.41
CA PHE A 10 5.39 -2.48 6.83
C PHE A 10 4.48 -3.61 6.36
N GLY A 11 3.64 -4.15 7.25
CA GLY A 11 2.67 -5.19 6.93
C GLY A 11 1.35 -4.61 6.45
N LEU A 12 0.79 -5.19 5.39
CA LEU A 12 -0.51 -4.85 4.84
C LEU A 12 -1.31 -6.13 4.61
N CYS A 13 -2.40 -6.28 5.35
CA CYS A 13 -3.34 -7.37 5.16
C CYS A 13 -4.16 -7.13 3.89
N VAL A 14 -4.22 -8.15 3.02
CA VAL A 14 -4.93 -8.10 1.74
C VAL A 14 -5.84 -9.31 1.58
N ARG A 15 -6.95 -9.13 0.86
CA ARG A 15 -7.96 -10.18 0.66
C ARG A 15 -7.51 -11.22 -0.36
N ASP A 16 -6.89 -10.78 -1.44
CA ASP A 16 -6.33 -11.61 -2.50
C ASP A 16 -4.88 -11.20 -2.76
N ILE A 17 -3.95 -12.07 -2.34
CA ILE A 17 -2.52 -11.77 -2.38
C ILE A 17 -1.99 -11.70 -3.83
N GLY A 18 -2.55 -12.49 -4.74
CA GLY A 18 -2.17 -12.47 -6.16
C GLY A 18 -2.57 -11.14 -6.81
N ARG A 19 -3.84 -10.76 -6.64
CA ARG A 19 -4.38 -9.49 -7.15
C ARG A 19 -3.64 -8.27 -6.56
N SER A 20 -3.39 -8.29 -5.25
CA SER A 20 -2.67 -7.18 -4.61
C SER A 20 -1.21 -7.11 -5.05
N THR A 21 -0.52 -8.26 -5.20
CA THR A 21 0.85 -8.28 -5.75
C THR A 21 0.88 -7.67 -7.15
N GLU A 22 -0.02 -8.08 -8.03
CA GLU A 22 -0.13 -7.54 -9.39
C GLU A 22 -0.36 -6.01 -9.37
N PHE A 23 -1.32 -5.54 -8.55
CA PHE A 23 -1.62 -4.13 -8.39
C PHE A 23 -0.40 -3.31 -7.95
N TYR A 24 0.24 -3.71 -6.86
CA TYR A 24 1.39 -2.97 -6.32
C TYR A 24 2.59 -2.99 -7.28
N CYS A 25 2.81 -4.08 -8.01
CA CYS A 25 3.88 -4.17 -9.00
C CYS A 25 3.55 -3.36 -10.27
N ALA A 26 2.38 -3.60 -10.89
CA ALA A 26 2.05 -3.01 -12.18
C ALA A 26 1.64 -1.53 -12.07
N ALA A 27 0.78 -1.18 -11.11
CA ALA A 27 0.31 0.20 -10.96
C ALA A 27 1.27 1.09 -10.18
N LEU A 28 1.91 0.55 -9.14
CA LEU A 28 2.73 1.35 -8.23
C LEU A 28 4.24 1.09 -8.35
N GLY A 29 4.67 0.26 -9.31
CA GLY A 29 6.09 0.05 -9.62
C GLY A 29 6.91 -0.61 -8.49
N PHE A 30 6.26 -1.37 -7.61
CA PHE A 30 6.98 -2.21 -6.66
C PHE A 30 7.61 -3.41 -7.38
N THR A 31 8.66 -3.94 -6.81
CA THR A 31 9.29 -5.20 -7.26
C THR A 31 9.09 -6.27 -6.19
N GLU A 32 8.57 -7.43 -6.58
CA GLU A 32 8.53 -8.58 -5.70
C GLU A 32 9.95 -9.09 -5.44
N ILE A 33 10.32 -9.22 -4.17
CA ILE A 33 11.64 -9.67 -3.74
C ILE A 33 11.62 -11.02 -3.00
N GLY A 34 10.45 -11.57 -2.77
CA GLY A 34 10.29 -12.90 -2.17
C GLY A 34 8.86 -13.17 -1.75
N ARG A 35 8.57 -14.46 -1.59
CA ARG A 35 7.30 -14.93 -1.02
C ARG A 35 7.54 -16.17 -0.17
N MET A 36 6.64 -16.39 0.78
CA MET A 36 6.65 -17.58 1.62
C MET A 36 5.26 -17.91 2.15
N ARG A 37 5.09 -19.13 2.59
CA ARG A 37 3.90 -19.58 3.34
C ARG A 37 4.30 -19.91 4.76
N VAL A 38 3.45 -19.55 5.69
CA VAL A 38 3.63 -19.76 7.13
C VAL A 38 2.38 -20.43 7.68
N ASP A 39 2.56 -21.59 8.35
CA ASP A 39 1.48 -22.42 8.90
C ASP A 39 1.86 -23.12 10.20
N ASP A 40 2.89 -22.59 10.89
CA ASP A 40 3.40 -23.17 12.13
C ASP A 40 2.81 -22.53 13.40
N ASP A 41 2.78 -23.32 14.48
CA ASP A 41 2.22 -22.91 15.78
C ASP A 41 2.92 -21.69 16.41
N ALA A 42 4.21 -21.50 16.15
CA ALA A 42 4.95 -20.38 16.71
C ALA A 42 4.51 -19.07 16.05
N SER A 43 4.34 -19.08 14.73
CA SER A 43 3.81 -17.94 13.97
C SER A 43 2.36 -17.65 14.31
N ALA A 44 1.53 -18.69 14.46
CA ALA A 44 0.13 -18.55 14.89
C ALA A 44 0.03 -17.85 16.25
N ARG A 45 0.89 -18.23 17.21
CA ARG A 45 0.96 -17.57 18.54
C ARG A 45 1.52 -16.15 18.45
N LEU A 46 2.55 -15.90 17.64
CA LEU A 46 3.15 -14.58 17.46
C LEU A 46 2.14 -13.57 16.91
N LEU A 47 1.32 -14.00 15.96
CA LEU A 47 0.33 -13.15 15.29
C LEU A 47 -1.04 -13.15 15.98
N ASP A 48 -1.23 -14.00 17.00
CA ASP A 48 -2.52 -14.23 17.69
C ASP A 48 -3.64 -14.60 16.72
N VAL A 49 -3.32 -15.48 15.77
CA VAL A 49 -4.26 -16.00 14.75
C VAL A 49 -4.28 -17.53 14.81
N PRO A 50 -5.29 -18.14 15.46
CA PRO A 50 -5.44 -19.60 15.50
C PRO A 50 -5.62 -20.21 14.11
N ASP A 51 -5.14 -21.44 13.93
CA ASP A 51 -5.22 -22.20 12.67
C ASP A 51 -4.62 -21.46 11.46
N LEU A 52 -3.57 -20.69 11.71
CA LEU A 52 -2.92 -19.84 10.72
C LEU A 52 -2.46 -20.63 9.49
N VAL A 53 -2.88 -20.15 8.31
CA VAL A 53 -2.20 -20.38 7.02
C VAL A 53 -2.10 -19.04 6.32
N LEU A 54 -0.89 -18.53 6.25
CA LEU A 54 -0.58 -17.18 5.78
C LEU A 54 0.36 -17.22 4.59
N ASP A 55 -0.06 -16.66 3.48
CA ASP A 55 0.79 -16.36 2.34
C ASP A 55 1.37 -14.96 2.50
N LEU A 56 2.69 -14.83 2.36
CA LEU A 56 3.43 -13.59 2.45
C LEU A 56 4.10 -13.27 1.13
N VAL A 57 4.04 -12.01 0.72
CA VAL A 57 4.79 -11.48 -0.42
C VAL A 57 5.51 -10.22 0.02
N TYR A 58 6.81 -10.19 -0.17
CA TYR A 58 7.64 -9.02 0.09
C TYR A 58 7.84 -8.21 -1.19
N LEU A 59 7.45 -6.96 -1.13
CA LEU A 59 7.59 -5.98 -2.20
C LEU A 59 8.58 -4.90 -1.78
N HIS A 60 9.34 -4.37 -2.73
CA HIS A 60 10.32 -3.32 -2.50
C HIS A 60 10.17 -2.18 -3.51
N ARG A 61 10.25 -0.95 -3.04
CA ARG A 61 10.33 0.27 -3.83
C ARG A 61 10.96 1.39 -3.02
N ASP A 62 11.85 2.18 -3.63
CA ASP A 62 12.43 3.43 -3.06
C ASP A 62 13.03 3.25 -1.65
N GLY A 63 13.64 2.09 -1.35
CA GLY A 63 14.19 1.76 -0.04
C GLY A 63 13.16 1.26 0.99
N PHE A 64 11.86 1.26 0.66
CA PHE A 64 10.78 0.72 1.49
C PHE A 64 10.48 -0.74 1.14
N ARG A 65 10.17 -1.51 2.18
CA ARG A 65 9.67 -2.87 2.02
C ARG A 65 8.23 -2.93 2.52
N LEU A 66 7.35 -3.41 1.66
CA LEU A 66 5.95 -3.71 1.97
C LEU A 66 5.80 -5.23 2.03
N GLU A 67 5.20 -5.74 3.11
CA GLU A 67 4.84 -7.13 3.25
C GLU A 67 3.34 -7.27 3.06
N LEU A 68 2.91 -7.96 2.01
CA LEU A 68 1.51 -8.32 1.82
C LEU A 68 1.22 -9.59 2.60
N LEU A 69 0.12 -9.57 3.37
CA LEU A 69 -0.33 -10.68 4.21
C LEU A 69 -1.68 -11.18 3.70
N GLY A 70 -1.69 -12.36 3.09
CA GLY A 70 -2.90 -13.03 2.61
C GLY A 70 -3.27 -14.22 3.50
N TYR A 71 -4.29 -14.07 4.35
CA TYR A 71 -4.71 -15.12 5.27
C TYR A 71 -5.59 -16.16 4.56
N ALA A 72 -4.98 -17.27 4.12
CA ALA A 72 -5.73 -18.40 3.56
C ALA A 72 -6.63 -19.06 4.62
N ARG A 73 -6.18 -19.06 5.89
CA ARG A 73 -6.98 -19.39 7.08
C ARG A 73 -6.56 -18.48 8.25
N PRO A 74 -7.50 -18.03 9.05
CA PRO A 74 -8.96 -18.20 8.98
C PRO A 74 -9.63 -17.31 7.91
N GLY A 75 -8.88 -16.59 7.09
CA GLY A 75 -9.35 -15.57 6.16
C GLY A 75 -9.14 -14.16 6.72
N THR A 76 -9.40 -13.16 5.90
CA THR A 76 -9.33 -11.74 6.30
C THR A 76 -10.62 -11.29 6.98
N ILE A 77 -10.53 -10.32 7.86
CA ILE A 77 -11.67 -9.64 8.47
C ILE A 77 -11.69 -8.16 8.03
N GLY A 78 -12.87 -7.56 8.04
CA GLY A 78 -13.10 -6.17 7.62
C GLY A 78 -13.65 -6.06 6.20
N GLU A 79 -14.13 -4.87 5.87
CA GLU A 79 -14.70 -4.56 4.57
C GLU A 79 -13.68 -3.85 3.66
N PRO A 80 -13.71 -4.08 2.33
CA PRO A 80 -12.80 -3.44 1.39
C PRO A 80 -13.24 -2.00 1.11
N ALA A 81 -13.16 -1.15 2.12
CA ALA A 81 -13.57 0.25 2.07
C ALA A 81 -12.53 1.14 2.74
N PRO A 82 -12.37 2.39 2.26
CA PRO A 82 -11.45 3.31 2.88
C PRO A 82 -11.90 3.69 4.30
N GLU A 83 -10.98 3.58 5.23
CA GLU A 83 -11.19 4.01 6.61
C GLU A 83 -11.04 5.54 6.74
N PRO A 84 -11.69 6.17 7.73
CA PRO A 84 -11.48 7.58 8.03
C PRO A 84 -10.02 7.90 8.34
N MET A 85 -9.50 8.99 7.77
CA MET A 85 -8.10 9.40 7.94
C MET A 85 -7.70 9.71 9.39
N ASN A 86 -8.65 10.05 10.24
CA ASN A 86 -8.45 10.33 11.66
C ASN A 86 -8.65 9.11 12.57
N ARG A 87 -8.78 7.92 12.01
CA ARG A 87 -8.75 6.67 12.79
C ARG A 87 -7.33 6.37 13.25
N LEU A 88 -7.18 5.88 14.47
CA LEU A 88 -5.87 5.46 15.00
C LEU A 88 -5.31 4.28 14.19
N GLY A 89 -4.05 4.38 13.79
CA GLY A 89 -3.31 3.37 13.04
C GLY A 89 -2.66 3.92 11.77
N PHE A 90 -2.15 3.02 10.94
CA PHE A 90 -1.65 3.40 9.61
C PHE A 90 -2.82 3.86 8.74
N THR A 91 -2.65 4.98 8.03
CA THR A 91 -3.74 5.62 7.29
C THR A 91 -3.62 5.45 5.79
N HIS A 92 -2.43 5.66 5.21
CA HIS A 92 -2.24 5.63 3.75
C HIS A 92 -0.77 5.46 3.36
N LEU A 93 -0.53 5.13 2.10
CA LEU A 93 0.74 5.29 1.42
C LEU A 93 0.69 6.57 0.57
N SER A 94 1.75 7.38 0.61
CA SER A 94 1.83 8.63 -0.14
C SER A 94 2.92 8.58 -1.20
N PHE A 95 2.59 9.05 -2.41
CA PHE A 95 3.47 9.08 -3.57
C PHE A 95 3.59 10.49 -4.13
N ARG A 96 4.82 10.88 -4.48
CA ARG A 96 5.06 12.08 -5.27
C ARG A 96 5.09 11.71 -6.75
N VAL A 97 4.22 12.34 -7.56
CA VAL A 97 4.07 12.04 -8.99
C VAL A 97 4.22 13.30 -9.84
N ASP A 98 4.59 13.14 -11.10
CA ASP A 98 4.70 14.24 -12.06
C ASP A 98 3.39 14.46 -12.83
N ASP A 99 2.58 13.41 -12.99
CA ASP A 99 1.27 13.40 -13.64
C ASP A 99 0.26 12.65 -12.76
N VAL A 100 -0.56 13.39 -12.04
CA VAL A 100 -1.55 12.81 -11.14
C VAL A 100 -2.72 12.18 -11.91
N ASP A 101 -3.10 12.72 -13.07
CA ASP A 101 -4.23 12.18 -13.86
C ASP A 101 -3.85 10.85 -14.51
N GLY A 102 -2.65 10.76 -15.08
CA GLY A 102 -2.11 9.50 -15.61
C GLY A 102 -1.94 8.45 -14.51
N MET A 103 -1.51 8.87 -13.31
CA MET A 103 -1.39 7.96 -12.17
C MET A 103 -2.75 7.39 -11.74
N ILE A 104 -3.78 8.23 -11.64
CA ILE A 104 -5.14 7.80 -11.29
C ILE A 104 -5.72 6.87 -12.36
N ALA A 105 -5.50 7.14 -13.65
CA ALA A 105 -5.91 6.23 -14.71
C ALA A 105 -5.27 4.85 -14.56
N THR A 106 -3.97 4.79 -14.26
CA THR A 106 -3.24 3.54 -13.99
C THR A 106 -3.81 2.80 -12.77
N ILE A 107 -4.09 3.51 -11.67
CA ILE A 107 -4.72 2.91 -10.48
C ILE A 107 -6.05 2.24 -10.82
N VAL A 108 -6.90 2.91 -11.58
CA VAL A 108 -8.23 2.39 -11.97
C VAL A 108 -8.09 1.19 -12.92
N GLU A 109 -7.19 1.27 -13.90
CA GLU A 109 -6.90 0.17 -14.85
C GLU A 109 -6.51 -1.12 -14.12
N HIS A 110 -5.74 -1.02 -13.03
CA HIS A 110 -5.28 -2.16 -12.25
C HIS A 110 -6.21 -2.53 -11.08
N GLY A 111 -7.43 -2.00 -11.04
CA GLY A 111 -8.48 -2.42 -10.11
C GLY A 111 -8.52 -1.69 -8.78
N GLY A 112 -7.76 -0.60 -8.64
CA GLY A 112 -7.97 0.39 -7.59
C GLY A 112 -9.13 1.33 -7.90
N ARG A 113 -9.37 2.32 -7.04
CA ARG A 113 -10.49 3.25 -7.20
C ARG A 113 -10.05 4.70 -6.96
N ALA A 114 -10.40 5.59 -7.88
CA ALA A 114 -10.28 7.03 -7.67
C ALA A 114 -11.33 7.53 -6.66
N LEU A 115 -10.92 8.41 -5.74
CA LEU A 115 -11.82 9.12 -4.83
C LEU A 115 -11.98 10.56 -5.32
N ALA A 116 -12.88 10.75 -6.30
CA ALA A 116 -13.02 12.02 -7.03
C ALA A 116 -13.35 13.21 -6.13
N ASP A 117 -14.11 13.00 -5.05
CA ASP A 117 -14.45 13.97 -4.02
C ASP A 117 -13.27 14.36 -3.11
N ARG A 118 -12.13 13.63 -3.20
CA ARG A 118 -10.89 13.89 -2.47
C ARG A 118 -9.77 14.36 -3.40
N THR A 119 -10.12 15.18 -4.39
CA THR A 119 -9.16 15.86 -5.27
C THR A 119 -9.10 17.33 -4.89
N VAL A 120 -7.90 17.83 -4.60
CA VAL A 120 -7.68 19.22 -4.18
C VAL A 120 -6.56 19.87 -4.98
N LYS A 121 -6.62 21.19 -5.06
CA LYS A 121 -5.51 22.04 -5.53
C LYS A 121 -5.05 22.88 -4.35
N PHE A 122 -3.77 22.77 -4.02
CA PHE A 122 -3.16 23.56 -2.94
C PHE A 122 -2.80 24.97 -3.42
N ASP A 123 -2.62 25.91 -2.49
CA ASP A 123 -2.24 27.30 -2.80
C ASP A 123 -0.95 27.42 -3.61
N GLY A 124 0.00 26.48 -3.43
CA GLY A 124 1.22 26.37 -4.22
C GLY A 124 1.04 25.89 -5.66
N GLY A 125 -0.20 25.58 -6.09
CA GLY A 125 -0.56 25.15 -7.44
C GLY A 125 -0.46 23.66 -7.71
N ASN A 126 0.15 22.88 -6.81
CA ASN A 126 0.20 21.42 -6.92
C ASN A 126 -1.16 20.80 -6.54
N ARG A 127 -1.42 19.63 -7.11
CA ARG A 127 -2.64 18.87 -6.87
C ARG A 127 -2.37 17.71 -5.91
N GLY A 128 -3.38 17.38 -5.11
CA GLY A 128 -3.42 16.18 -4.28
C GLY A 128 -4.66 15.37 -4.62
N VAL A 129 -4.51 14.07 -4.75
CA VAL A 129 -5.61 13.15 -5.07
C VAL A 129 -5.50 11.91 -4.18
N MET A 130 -6.66 11.50 -3.65
CA MET A 130 -6.78 10.23 -2.95
C MET A 130 -7.37 9.16 -3.86
N ALA A 131 -6.84 7.96 -3.72
CA ALA A 131 -7.36 6.75 -4.37
C ALA A 131 -7.32 5.59 -3.37
N THR A 132 -7.74 4.41 -3.80
CA THR A 132 -7.55 3.18 -3.03
C THR A 132 -6.90 2.10 -3.88
N ASP A 133 -6.24 1.17 -3.19
CA ASP A 133 -5.93 -0.13 -3.76
C ASP A 133 -7.20 -1.00 -3.94
N PRO A 134 -7.10 -2.24 -4.45
CA PRO A 134 -8.25 -3.13 -4.62
C PRO A 134 -9.03 -3.47 -3.35
N ASP A 135 -8.39 -3.38 -2.18
CA ASP A 135 -8.98 -3.69 -0.88
C ASP A 135 -9.43 -2.46 -0.09
N GLY A 136 -9.32 -1.26 -0.68
CA GLY A 136 -9.77 -0.02 -0.07
C GLY A 136 -8.71 0.70 0.76
N ASN A 137 -7.47 0.21 0.80
CA ASN A 137 -6.38 0.91 1.47
C ASN A 137 -6.08 2.23 0.76
N LEU A 138 -5.96 3.31 1.54
CA LEU A 138 -5.82 4.66 0.99
C LEU A 138 -4.43 4.88 0.39
N LEU A 139 -4.43 5.49 -0.78
CA LEU A 139 -3.26 5.94 -1.53
C LEU A 139 -3.38 7.43 -1.78
N GLU A 140 -2.35 8.18 -1.42
CA GLU A 140 -2.26 9.62 -1.67
C GLU A 140 -1.26 9.88 -2.79
N PHE A 141 -1.66 10.70 -3.76
CA PHE A 141 -0.80 11.15 -4.84
C PHE A 141 -0.68 12.66 -4.81
N ILE A 142 0.53 13.15 -4.58
CA ILE A 142 0.84 14.59 -4.57
C ILE A 142 1.66 14.93 -5.80
N GLU A 143 1.12 15.80 -6.64
CA GLU A 143 1.79 16.27 -7.84
C GLU A 143 3.05 17.05 -7.51
N ARG A 144 4.12 16.74 -8.21
CA ARG A 144 5.38 17.48 -8.06
C ARG A 144 5.24 18.82 -8.78
N ILE A 145 5.52 19.91 -8.08
CA ILE A 145 5.72 21.19 -8.74
C ILE A 145 7.10 21.13 -9.40
N PRO A 146 7.21 21.33 -10.73
CA PRO A 146 8.51 21.46 -11.37
C PRO A 146 9.26 22.59 -10.68
N ARG A 147 10.47 22.33 -10.18
CA ARG A 147 11.36 23.42 -9.76
C ARG A 147 11.66 24.21 -11.01
N LEU A 148 11.29 25.48 -11.03
CA LEU A 148 11.77 26.38 -12.07
C LEU A 148 13.30 26.36 -11.98
N THR A 149 13.95 25.69 -12.93
CA THR A 149 15.39 25.78 -13.12
C THR A 149 15.64 27.13 -13.75
N GLY A 150 16.08 28.12 -12.96
CA GLY A 150 16.41 29.41 -13.49
C GLY A 150 16.49 30.51 -12.45
N SER A 151 17.62 30.65 -11.85
CA SER A 151 18.35 31.94 -11.65
C SER A 151 19.72 31.66 -11.08
#